data_f3a03fdd67df111f1be23992ec0e89ac
#
_entry.id   f3a03fdd67df111f1be23992ec0e89ac
#
_cell.length_a   1.000
_cell.length_b   1.000
_cell.length_c   1.000
_cell.angle_alpha   90.00
_cell.angle_beta   90.00
_cell.angle_gamma   90.00
#
_symmetry.space_group_name_H-M   'P 1'
#
loop_
_entity.id
_entity.type
_entity.pdbx_description
1 polymer ?
#
loop_
_entity_poly.entity_id
_entity_poly.type
_entity_poly.pdbx_seq_one_letter_code
_entity_poly.pdbx_strand_id
1 'polypeptide(L)'
;MHARMTTLVGSTNEAEAGTADFRDTVLPWVKEQGGRGGILLLDRESGRAVAITLWNDEEQMRRSEEEAAKHRQRVSTEMDSEAPIVERYEVVVLDV
;
A
#
# COMPACT_ATOMS: atom_id res chain seq x y z
N MET A 1 7.98 12.38 8.63
CA MET A 1 7.55 11.10 8.07
C MET A 1 6.27 11.30 7.28
N HIS A 2 6.19 10.69 6.14
CA HIS A 2 5.00 10.75 5.28
C HIS A 2 4.44 9.35 5.04
N ALA A 3 3.16 9.28 4.74
CA ALA A 3 2.46 8.02 4.49
C ALA A 3 1.69 8.11 3.18
N ARG A 4 1.78 7.05 2.38
CA ARG A 4 0.89 6.85 1.24
C ARG A 4 -0.12 5.79 1.63
N MET A 5 -1.39 6.13 1.54
CA MET A 5 -2.48 5.24 1.88
C MET A 5 -3.20 4.83 0.59
N THR A 6 -3.25 3.55 0.33
CA THR A 6 -3.92 3.00 -0.86
C THR A 6 -5.08 2.13 -0.41
N THR A 7 -6.29 2.51 -0.82
CA THR A 7 -7.49 1.74 -0.52
C THR A 7 -7.88 0.91 -1.74
N LEU A 8 -8.03 -0.38 -1.53
CA LEU A 8 -8.44 -1.33 -2.55
C LEU A 8 -9.75 -1.99 -2.14
N VAL A 9 -10.69 -2.07 -3.07
CA VAL A 9 -11.96 -2.79 -2.85
C VAL A 9 -11.99 -3.94 -3.83
N GLY A 10 -11.88 -5.16 -3.31
CA GLY A 10 -11.84 -6.35 -4.13
C GLY A 10 -12.69 -7.46 -3.55
N SER A 11 -12.48 -8.66 -4.05
CA SER A 11 -13.15 -9.85 -3.55
C SER A 11 -12.52 -10.30 -2.23
N THR A 12 -13.35 -10.77 -1.30
CA THR A 12 -12.86 -11.37 -0.06
C THR A 12 -11.99 -12.61 -0.33
N ASN A 13 -12.19 -13.25 -1.49
CA ASN A 13 -11.39 -14.41 -1.91
C ASN A 13 -9.95 -14.02 -2.25
N GLU A 14 -9.69 -12.74 -2.52
CA GLU A 14 -8.35 -12.24 -2.86
C GLU A 14 -7.54 -11.77 -1.66
N ALA A 15 -8.12 -11.88 -0.46
CA ALA A 15 -7.50 -11.35 0.76
C ALA A 15 -6.12 -11.97 1.03
N GLU A 16 -5.99 -13.27 0.87
CA GLU A 16 -4.73 -13.96 1.14
C GLU A 16 -3.65 -13.60 0.11
N ALA A 17 -4.04 -13.48 -1.17
CA ALA A 17 -3.13 -13.07 -2.23
C ALA A 17 -2.65 -11.63 -2.01
N GLY A 18 -3.54 -10.72 -1.62
CA GLY A 18 -3.19 -9.33 -1.31
C GLY A 18 -2.27 -9.22 -0.11
N THR A 19 -2.53 -10.01 0.93
CA THR A 19 -1.70 -10.05 2.12
C THR A 19 -0.29 -10.53 1.77
N ALA A 20 -0.18 -11.62 1.01
CA ALA A 20 1.11 -12.16 0.58
C ALA A 20 1.87 -11.16 -0.29
N ASP A 21 1.19 -10.48 -1.21
CA ASP A 21 1.80 -9.47 -2.06
C ASP A 21 2.38 -8.32 -1.23
N PHE A 22 1.62 -7.81 -0.28
CA PHE A 22 2.09 -6.72 0.56
C PHE A 22 3.32 -7.14 1.39
N ARG A 23 3.24 -8.29 2.03
CA ARG A 23 4.32 -8.80 2.87
C ARG A 23 5.58 -9.13 2.08
N ASP A 24 5.43 -9.80 0.94
CA ASP A 24 6.56 -10.40 0.22
C ASP A 24 7.11 -9.54 -0.91
N THR A 25 6.34 -8.58 -1.40
CA THR A 25 6.71 -7.71 -2.52
C THR A 25 6.79 -6.25 -2.12
N VAL A 26 5.71 -5.71 -1.55
CA VAL A 26 5.63 -4.27 -1.27
C VAL A 26 6.56 -3.85 -0.15
N LEU A 27 6.50 -4.51 0.99
CA LEU A 27 7.34 -4.13 2.14
C LEU A 27 8.84 -4.22 1.86
N PRO A 28 9.35 -5.30 1.24
CA PRO A 28 10.76 -5.35 0.87
C PRO A 28 11.15 -4.22 -0.09
N TRP A 29 10.28 -3.90 -1.07
CA TRP A 29 10.54 -2.82 -2.01
C TRP A 29 10.61 -1.46 -1.30
N VAL A 30 9.66 -1.18 -0.38
CA VAL A 30 9.67 0.06 0.40
C VAL A 30 10.99 0.21 1.13
N LYS A 31 11.46 -0.85 1.77
CA LYS A 31 12.73 -0.84 2.50
C LYS A 31 13.93 -0.65 1.59
N GLU A 32 13.92 -1.25 0.39
CA GLU A 32 14.98 -1.05 -0.60
C GLU A 32 15.05 0.42 -1.04
N GLN A 33 13.92 1.11 -1.12
CA GLN A 33 13.86 2.52 -1.46
C GLN A 33 14.27 3.43 -0.29
N GLY A 34 14.61 2.85 0.86
CA GLY A 34 14.97 3.60 2.06
C GLY A 34 13.76 3.99 2.91
N GLY A 35 12.59 3.48 2.61
CA GLY A 35 11.37 3.75 3.39
C GLY A 35 11.36 3.03 4.73
N ARG A 36 10.36 3.35 5.53
CA ARG A 36 10.26 2.91 6.92
C ARG A 36 9.46 1.61 7.10
N GLY A 37 8.75 1.17 6.06
CA GLY A 37 7.91 -0.01 6.16
C GLY A 37 6.45 0.31 5.90
N GLY A 38 5.54 -0.42 6.53
CA GLY A 38 4.13 -0.18 6.29
C GLY A 38 3.21 -1.06 7.12
N ILE A 39 1.91 -0.89 6.85
CA ILE A 39 0.83 -1.61 7.54
C ILE A 39 -0.20 -2.00 6.50
N LEU A 40 -0.71 -3.20 6.59
CA LEU A 40 -1.86 -3.62 5.78
C LEU A 40 -3.04 -3.87 6.71
N LEU A 41 -4.15 -3.20 6.44
CA LEU A 41 -5.41 -3.36 7.17
C LEU A 41 -6.39 -4.05 6.25
N LEU A 42 -7.11 -5.03 6.77
CA LEU A 42 -8.04 -5.81 5.97
C LEU A 42 -9.38 -5.94 6.69
N ASP A 43 -10.46 -5.60 5.97
CA ASP A 43 -11.82 -5.89 6.41
C ASP A 43 -12.27 -7.14 5.65
N ARG A 44 -12.32 -8.26 6.36
CA ARG A 44 -12.63 -9.56 5.74
C ARG A 44 -14.09 -9.69 5.33
N GLU A 45 -14.97 -8.87 5.86
CA GLU A 45 -16.40 -8.90 5.46
C GLU A 45 -16.61 -8.21 4.12
N SER A 46 -16.05 -7.02 3.96
CA SER A 46 -16.26 -6.23 2.73
C SER A 46 -15.24 -6.52 1.64
N GLY A 47 -14.09 -7.11 1.99
CA GLY A 47 -12.98 -7.29 1.07
C GLY A 47 -12.16 -6.01 0.88
N ARG A 48 -12.41 -4.98 1.69
CA ARG A 48 -11.67 -3.73 1.63
C ARG A 48 -10.31 -3.90 2.28
N ALA A 49 -9.27 -3.45 1.59
CA ALA A 49 -7.92 -3.44 2.13
C ALA A 49 -7.35 -2.03 2.08
N VAL A 50 -6.62 -1.66 3.12
CA VAL A 50 -5.92 -0.38 3.18
C VAL A 50 -4.44 -0.66 3.41
N ALA A 51 -3.63 -0.33 2.41
CA ALA A 51 -2.18 -0.48 2.48
C ALA A 51 -1.56 0.88 2.77
N ILE A 52 -0.78 0.96 3.84
CA ILE A 52 -0.10 2.19 4.23
C ILE A 52 1.39 1.94 4.15
N THR A 53 2.09 2.73 3.33
CA THR A 53 3.56 2.69 3.27
C THR A 53 4.11 3.94 3.91
N LEU A 54 5.17 3.79 4.69
CA LEU A 54 5.76 4.86 5.50
C LEU A 54 7.11 5.27 4.93
N TRP A 55 7.32 6.56 4.82
CA TRP A 55 8.49 7.17 4.18
C TRP A 55 9.09 8.23 5.10
N ASN A 56 10.40 8.45 5.00
CA ASN A 56 11.09 9.40 5.88
C ASN A 56 10.62 10.84 5.65
N ASP A 57 10.36 11.20 4.38
CA ASP A 57 9.89 12.52 4.00
C ASP A 57 9.05 12.46 2.73
N GLU A 58 8.46 13.59 2.37
CA GLU A 58 7.61 13.71 1.20
C GLU A 58 8.38 13.46 -0.10
N GLU A 59 9.62 13.93 -0.18
CA GLU A 59 10.43 13.76 -1.37
C GLU A 59 10.72 12.29 -1.65
N GLN A 60 11.07 11.53 -0.64
CA GLN A 60 11.31 10.09 -0.78
C GLN A 60 10.05 9.38 -1.28
N MET A 61 8.90 9.71 -0.70
CA MET A 61 7.61 9.15 -1.14
C MET A 61 7.33 9.53 -2.59
N ARG A 62 7.57 10.78 -2.97
CA ARG A 62 7.33 11.26 -4.32
C ARG A 62 8.20 10.55 -5.36
N ARG A 63 9.48 10.29 -5.03
CA ARG A 63 10.38 9.57 -5.93
C ARG A 63 9.92 8.14 -6.22
N SER A 64 9.18 7.55 -5.31
CA SER A 64 8.67 6.18 -5.45
C SER A 64 7.35 6.08 -6.22
N GLU A 65 6.71 7.22 -6.54
CA GLU A 65 5.34 7.25 -7.07
C GLU A 65 5.15 6.48 -8.38
N GLU A 66 6.05 6.64 -9.32
CA GLU A 66 5.89 6.00 -10.63
C GLU A 66 5.86 4.49 -10.51
N GLU A 67 6.81 3.94 -9.77
CA GLU A 67 6.90 2.50 -9.58
C GLU A 67 5.74 1.96 -8.73
N ALA A 68 5.37 2.72 -7.70
CA ALA A 68 4.21 2.38 -6.88
C ALA A 68 2.92 2.35 -7.70
N ALA A 69 2.75 3.31 -8.61
CA ALA A 69 1.58 3.36 -9.49
C ALA A 69 1.50 2.14 -10.39
N LYS A 70 2.63 1.72 -10.95
CA LYS A 70 2.70 0.52 -11.79
C LYS A 70 2.30 -0.72 -11.01
N HIS A 71 2.79 -0.84 -9.78
CA HIS A 71 2.45 -1.97 -8.92
C HIS A 71 0.96 -2.00 -8.59
N ARG A 72 0.38 -0.85 -8.22
CA ARG A 72 -1.05 -0.75 -7.91
C ARG A 72 -1.92 -1.17 -9.07
N GLN A 73 -1.55 -0.75 -10.29
CA GLN A 73 -2.30 -1.10 -11.49
C GLN A 73 -2.25 -2.60 -11.74
N ARG A 74 -1.09 -3.22 -11.59
CA ARG A 74 -0.92 -4.65 -11.77
C ARG A 74 -1.77 -5.44 -10.76
N VAL A 75 -1.71 -5.06 -9.49
CA VAL A 75 -2.47 -5.73 -8.43
C VAL A 75 -3.97 -5.58 -8.68
N SER A 76 -4.43 -4.39 -9.04
CA SER A 76 -5.84 -4.13 -9.33
C SER A 76 -6.33 -5.01 -10.49
N THR A 77 -5.53 -5.16 -11.53
CA THR A 77 -5.86 -6.01 -12.68
C THR A 77 -5.90 -7.49 -12.31
N GLU A 78 -4.87 -7.97 -11.61
CA GLU A 78 -4.77 -9.38 -11.22
C GLU A 78 -5.87 -9.80 -10.25
N MET A 79 -6.30 -8.90 -9.38
CA MET A 79 -7.30 -9.18 -8.35
C MET A 79 -8.71 -8.74 -8.73
N ASP A 80 -8.90 -8.30 -9.98
CA ASP A 80 -10.20 -7.85 -10.48
C ASP A 80 -10.87 -6.87 -9.52
N SER A 81 -10.08 -5.93 -9.00
CA SER A 81 -10.56 -4.92 -8.08
C SER A 81 -10.83 -3.61 -8.79
N GLU A 82 -11.58 -2.73 -8.14
CA GLU A 82 -11.80 -1.38 -8.64
C GLU A 82 -10.48 -0.60 -8.62
N ALA A 83 -10.43 0.51 -9.35
CA ALA A 83 -9.27 1.38 -9.36
C ALA A 83 -8.95 1.82 -7.92
N PRO A 84 -7.69 1.73 -7.48
CA PRO A 84 -7.33 2.08 -6.11
C PRO A 84 -7.47 3.57 -5.84
N ILE A 85 -7.85 3.90 -4.62
CA ILE A 85 -7.89 5.27 -4.13
C ILE A 85 -6.58 5.52 -3.39
N VAL A 86 -5.83 6.53 -3.81
CA VAL A 86 -4.53 6.83 -3.23
C VAL A 86 -4.57 8.18 -2.54
N GLU A 87 -4.17 8.21 -1.28
CA GLU A 87 -4.10 9.41 -0.46
C GLU A 87 -2.71 9.53 0.14
N ARG A 88 -2.28 10.75 0.39
CA ARG A 88 -0.96 11.03 0.92
C ARG A 88 -1.07 11.98 2.09
N TYR A 89 -0.35 11.66 3.17
CA TYR A 89 -0.46 12.42 4.42
C TYR A 89 0.90 12.59 5.07
N GLU A 90 1.03 13.68 5.82
CA GLU A 90 2.11 13.81 6.78
C GLU A 90 1.73 13.00 8.03
N VAL A 91 2.66 12.22 8.54
CA VAL A 91 2.43 11.50 9.81
C VAL A 91 2.82 12.44 10.93
N VAL A 92 1.83 12.89 11.69
CA VAL A 92 2.06 13.82 12.78
C VAL A 92 2.24 13.14 14.13
N VAL A 93 1.71 11.92 14.28
CA VAL A 93 1.91 11.09 15.48
C VAL A 93 1.98 9.64 15.04
N LEU A 94 2.99 8.92 15.49
CA LEU A 94 3.10 7.48 15.33
C LEU A 94 3.61 6.92 16.66
N ASP A 95 2.80 6.09 17.29
CA ASP A 95 3.15 5.45 18.55
C ASP A 95 2.74 3.98 18.46
N VAL A 96 3.73 3.10 18.34
CA VAL A 96 3.51 1.65 18.24
C VAL A 96 4.46 0.89 19.14
#